data_47874889142421fd435c7a1f36957a99
#
_entry.id   47874889142421fd435c7a1f36957a99
#
_cell.length_a   1.000
_cell.length_b   1.000
_cell.length_c   1.000
_cell.angle_alpha   90.00
_cell.angle_beta   90.00
_cell.angle_gamma   90.00
#
_symmetry.space_group_name_H-M   'P 1'
#
loop_
_entity.id
_entity.type
_entity.pdbx_description
1 polymer ?
#
loop_
_entity_poly.entity_id
_entity_poly.type
_entity_poly.pdbx_seq_one_letter_code
_entity_poly.pdbx_strand_id
1 'polypeptide(L)' 'MMPNIKGMGLSDVLYLLENYGLKVNYSGRGSIKSQSINKGEQIRKGQQINIVLS' A
#
# COMPACT_ATOMS: atom_id res chain seq x y z
N MET A 1 10.71 -3.95 4.60
CA MET A 1 10.33 -2.68 5.23
C MET A 1 9.31 -1.95 4.36
N MET A 2 8.29 -1.41 4.99
CA MET A 2 7.21 -0.75 4.26
C MET A 2 7.66 0.61 3.73
N PRO A 3 7.58 0.86 2.43
CA PRO A 3 7.94 2.17 1.89
C PRO A 3 6.86 3.21 2.15
N ASN A 4 7.22 4.47 1.94
CA ASN A 4 6.26 5.56 2.04
C ASN A 4 5.49 5.67 0.73
N ILE A 5 4.19 5.33 0.77
CA ILE A 5 3.35 5.32 -0.42
C ILE A 5 2.34 6.48 -0.46
N LYS A 6 2.33 7.34 0.55
CA LYS A 6 1.41 8.48 0.56
C LYS A 6 1.71 9.42 -0.61
N GLY A 7 0.67 9.86 -1.28
CA GLY A 7 0.80 10.74 -2.42
C GLY A 7 1.07 10.02 -3.74
N MET A 8 1.31 8.73 -3.73
CA MET A 8 1.52 7.96 -4.95
C MET A 8 0.19 7.62 -5.60
N GLY A 9 0.22 7.41 -6.91
CA GLY A 9 -0.95 6.91 -7.62
C GLY A 9 -1.19 5.44 -7.30
N LEU A 10 -2.45 5.00 -7.44
CA LEU A 10 -2.83 3.63 -7.12
C LEU A 10 -2.05 2.61 -7.94
N SER A 11 -1.87 2.87 -9.24
CA SER A 11 -1.15 1.93 -10.12
C SER A 11 0.28 1.70 -9.64
N ASP A 12 0.96 2.78 -9.25
CA ASP A 12 2.33 2.69 -8.76
C ASP A 12 2.39 1.94 -7.45
N VAL A 13 1.42 2.19 -6.57
CA VAL A 13 1.35 1.51 -5.28
C VAL A 13 1.10 0.02 -5.47
N LEU A 14 0.17 -0.34 -6.33
CA LEU A 14 -0.12 -1.74 -6.61
C LEU A 14 1.12 -2.47 -7.12
N TYR A 15 1.81 -1.87 -8.08
CA TYR A 15 3.01 -2.45 -8.64
C TYR A 15 4.07 -2.66 -7.56
N LEU A 16 4.30 -1.62 -6.76
CA LEU A 16 5.33 -1.66 -5.72
C LEU A 16 5.02 -2.71 -4.66
N LEU A 17 3.79 -2.72 -4.16
CA LEU A 17 3.43 -3.63 -3.07
C LEU A 17 3.32 -5.08 -3.53
N GLU A 18 2.88 -5.31 -4.76
CA GLU A 18 2.85 -6.66 -5.31
C GLU A 18 4.25 -7.24 -5.45
N ASN A 19 5.23 -6.40 -5.75
CA ASN A 19 6.63 -6.84 -5.81
C ASN A 19 7.15 -7.31 -4.45
N TYR A 20 6.57 -6.83 -3.37
CA TYR A 20 6.90 -7.31 -2.04
C TYR A 20 6.14 -8.58 -1.66
N GLY A 21 5.25 -9.03 -2.52
CA GLY A 21 4.42 -10.20 -2.25
C GLY A 21 3.22 -9.92 -1.36
N LEU A 22 2.81 -8.65 -1.25
CA LEU A 22 1.67 -8.26 -0.44
C LEU A 22 0.36 -8.39 -1.19
N LYS A 23 -0.70 -8.68 -0.46
CA LYS A 23 -2.06 -8.62 -0.99
C LYS A 23 -2.64 -7.25 -0.69
N VAL A 24 -3.01 -6.52 -1.74
CA VAL A 24 -3.48 -5.14 -1.59
C VAL A 24 -4.99 -5.08 -1.73
N ASN A 25 -5.64 -4.53 -0.72
CA ASN A 25 -7.06 -4.16 -0.77
C ASN A 25 -7.15 -2.65 -0.71
N TYR A 26 -7.96 -2.08 -1.57
CA TYR A 26 -8.09 -0.63 -1.60
C TYR A 26 -9.55 -0.22 -1.75
N SER A 27 -9.85 0.99 -1.32
CA SER A 27 -11.16 1.59 -1.47
C SER A 27 -11.04 3.07 -1.74
N GLY A 28 -12.03 3.63 -2.42
CA GLY A 28 -12.02 5.04 -2.78
C GLY A 28 -11.30 5.31 -4.09
N ARG A 29 -11.08 6.57 -4.37
CA ARG A 29 -10.41 7.04 -5.59
C ARG A 29 -9.51 8.21 -5.25
N GLY A 30 -8.46 8.38 -6.06
CA GLY A 30 -7.54 9.49 -5.93
C GLY A 30 -6.20 9.06 -5.39
N SER A 31 -5.65 9.87 -4.51
CA SER A 31 -4.35 9.60 -3.91
C SER A 31 -4.49 8.79 -2.63
N ILE A 32 -3.39 8.17 -2.23
CA ILE A 32 -3.35 7.41 -0.99
C ILE A 32 -3.61 8.34 0.19
N LYS A 33 -4.68 8.08 0.93
CA LYS A 33 -5.01 8.83 2.13
C LYS A 33 -4.45 8.18 3.38
N SER A 34 -4.64 6.86 3.48
CA SER A 34 -4.12 6.13 4.63
C SER A 34 -3.79 4.69 4.22
N GLN A 35 -2.99 4.06 5.04
CA GLN A 35 -2.56 2.68 4.82
C GLN A 35 -2.56 1.95 6.16
N SER A 36 -2.87 0.65 6.15
CA SER A 36 -2.93 -0.13 7.38
C SER A 36 -1.55 -0.46 7.94
N ILE A 37 -0.53 -0.46 7.08
CA ILE A 37 0.85 -0.68 7.49
C ILE A 37 1.61 0.62 7.28
N ASN A 38 2.19 1.16 8.36
CA ASN A 38 2.87 2.44 8.30
C ASN A 38 4.27 2.28 7.71
N LYS A 39 4.79 3.41 7.22
CA LYS A 39 6.16 3.48 6.71
C LYS A 39 7.15 2.98 7.75
N GLY A 40 8.05 2.12 7.33
CA GLY A 40 9.11 1.60 8.20
C GLY A 40 8.74 0.35 8.96
N GLU A 41 7.47 -0.06 8.95
CA GLU A 41 7.07 -1.30 9.60
C GLU A 41 7.57 -2.51 8.81
N GLN A 42 7.77 -3.61 9.52
CA GLN A 42 8.14 -4.86 8.88
C GLN A 42 6.94 -5.44 8.15
N ILE A 43 7.20 -5.99 6.96
CA ILE A 43 6.17 -6.63 6.16
C ILE A 43 6.63 -8.04 5.82
N ARG A 44 5.67 -8.93 5.63
CA ARG A 44 5.93 -10.33 5.29
C ARG A 44 5.28 -10.65 3.96
N LYS A 45 5.90 -11.54 3.21
CA LYS A 45 5.33 -12.04 1.97
C LYS A 45 3.96 -12.68 2.25
N GLY A 46 2.96 -12.30 1.47
CA GLY A 46 1.60 -12.78 1.66
C GLY A 46 0.77 -11.98 2.64
N GLN A 47 1.37 -11.00 3.31
CA GLN A 47 0.64 -10.15 4.24
C GLN A 47 -0.36 -9.27 3.50
N GLN A 48 -1.49 -9.02 4.13
CA GLN A 48 -2.55 -8.18 3.56
C GLN A 48 -2.39 -6.74 4.02
N ILE A 49 -2.62 -5.81 3.10
CA ILE A 49 -2.61 -4.39 3.42
C ILE A 49 -3.88 -3.74 2.89
N ASN A 50 -4.47 -2.86 3.69
CA ASN A 50 -5.64 -2.09 3.30
C ASN A 50 -5.23 -0.64 3.06
N ILE A 51 -5.71 -0.08 1.96
CA ILE A 51 -5.37 1.28 1.55
C ILE A 51 -6.67 2.04 1.33
N VAL A 52 -6.73 3.26 1.85
CA VAL A 52 -7.86 4.16 1.64
C VAL A 52 -7.40 5.31 0.75
N LEU A 53 -8.16 5.54 -0.30
CA LEU A 53 -7.91 6.60 -1.28
C LEU A 53 -8.95 7.71 -1.12
N SER A 54 -8.55 8.92 -1.41
CA SER A 54 -9.50 10.02 -1.44
C SER A 54 -9.06 11.16 -2.35
#